data_764121fc6878559e07d10d146b03bb81
#
_entry.id   764121fc6878559e07d10d146b03bb81
#
_cell.length_a   1.000
_cell.length_b   1.000
_cell.length_c   1.000
_cell.angle_alpha   90.00
_cell.angle_beta   90.00
_cell.angle_gamma   90.00
#
_symmetry.space_group_name_H-M   'P 1'
#
loop_
_entity.id
_entity.type
_entity.pdbx_description
1 polymer ?
#
loop_
_entity_poly.entity_id
_entity_poly.type
_entity_poly.pdbx_seq_one_letter_code
_entity_poly.pdbx_strand_id
1 'polypeptide(L)'
;DKSAATTNLPHDLVVREDGMQVRFLKLTVLEVPYDQKACVSGLRVFGKGNGQAPKAPAFTAKREDDRRYMKVTIESPSDDVVGYNILWGHKADKLYHSYMVFGMTEKEIKALVITQDYFVRVDAFNENGITEGQVIALA
;
A
#
# COMPACT_ATOMS: atom_id res chain seq x y z
N ASP A 1 22.81 11.63 -10.90
CA ASP A 1 23.34 11.12 -9.64
C ASP A 1 23.57 12.27 -8.66
N LYS A 2 22.91 12.18 -7.50
CA LYS A 2 23.00 13.16 -6.39
C LYS A 2 23.79 12.59 -5.22
N SER A 3 24.45 11.47 -5.40
CA SER A 3 25.16 10.74 -4.34
C SER A 3 26.37 11.49 -3.78
N ALA A 4 26.89 12.47 -4.50
CA ALA A 4 28.01 13.32 -4.02
C ALA A 4 27.56 14.38 -2.98
N ALA A 5 26.26 14.56 -2.75
CA ALA A 5 25.78 15.49 -1.74
C ALA A 5 25.93 14.90 -0.34
N THR A 6 26.70 15.54 0.51
CA THR A 6 26.84 15.20 1.93
C THR A 6 25.65 15.72 2.73
N THR A 7 24.49 15.12 2.54
CA THR A 7 23.25 15.55 3.20
C THR A 7 22.48 14.35 3.73
N ASN A 8 21.73 14.55 4.79
CA ASN A 8 20.79 13.57 5.32
C ASN A 8 19.39 13.65 4.69
N LEU A 9 19.22 14.49 3.67
CA LEU A 9 17.96 14.59 2.94
C LEU A 9 17.79 13.40 2.00
N PRO A 10 16.55 13.01 1.69
CA PRO A 10 16.28 11.99 0.69
C PRO A 10 16.86 12.36 -0.67
N HIS A 11 17.39 11.37 -1.37
CA HIS A 11 17.88 11.51 -2.73
C HIS A 11 16.96 10.79 -3.70
N ASP A 12 16.55 11.48 -4.75
CA ASP A 12 15.82 10.89 -5.86
C ASP A 12 16.80 10.60 -7.00
N LEU A 13 16.87 9.35 -7.40
CA LEU A 13 17.64 8.91 -8.54
C LEU A 13 16.71 8.45 -9.65
N VAL A 14 16.62 9.23 -10.71
CA VAL A 14 15.90 8.84 -11.92
C VAL A 14 16.88 8.07 -12.81
N VAL A 15 16.68 6.76 -12.92
CA VAL A 15 17.55 5.89 -13.72
C VAL A 15 17.30 6.14 -15.21
N ARG A 16 16.01 6.19 -15.61
CA ARG A 16 15.56 6.50 -16.96
C ARG A 16 14.15 7.07 -16.91
N GLU A 17 13.88 8.09 -17.73
CA GLU A 17 12.55 8.69 -17.82
C GLU A 17 11.52 7.74 -18.44
N ASP A 18 11.93 6.92 -19.39
CA ASP A 18 11.11 5.89 -20.05
C ASP A 18 11.04 4.56 -19.28
N GLY A 19 11.70 4.50 -18.13
CA GLY A 19 11.84 3.30 -17.34
C GLY A 19 12.88 2.33 -17.87
N MET A 20 13.20 1.31 -17.10
CA MET A 20 14.08 0.22 -17.46
C MET A 20 13.54 -1.10 -16.92
N GLN A 21 13.55 -2.14 -17.75
CA GLN A 21 13.16 -3.47 -17.28
C GLN A 21 14.26 -4.08 -16.43
N VAL A 22 13.95 -4.37 -15.18
CA VAL A 22 14.88 -4.94 -14.22
C VAL A 22 14.22 -6.08 -13.44
N ARG A 23 15.02 -7.09 -13.11
CA ARG A 23 14.59 -8.17 -12.23
C ARG A 23 15.20 -8.04 -10.83
N PHE A 24 16.39 -7.50 -10.76
CA PHE A 24 17.12 -7.31 -9.51
C PHE A 24 17.73 -5.91 -9.48
N LEU A 25 17.77 -5.33 -8.30
CA LEU A 25 18.41 -4.06 -8.03
C LEU A 25 19.48 -4.27 -6.96
N LYS A 26 20.68 -3.75 -7.22
CA LYS A 26 21.79 -3.76 -6.26
C LYS A 26 22.24 -2.34 -5.99
N LEU A 27 22.17 -1.93 -4.74
CA LEU A 27 22.79 -0.69 -4.27
C LEU A 27 24.17 -1.02 -3.73
N THR A 28 25.21 -0.35 -4.24
CA THR A 28 26.59 -0.47 -3.75
C THR A 28 27.04 0.90 -3.27
N VAL A 29 27.39 1.00 -2.01
CA VAL A 29 27.99 2.20 -1.44
C VAL A 29 29.50 2.10 -1.68
N LEU A 30 30.05 3.04 -2.42
CA LEU A 30 31.48 3.07 -2.79
C LEU A 30 32.29 3.92 -1.83
N GLU A 31 31.70 5.01 -1.34
CA GLU A 31 32.37 5.98 -0.49
C GLU A 31 31.38 6.59 0.49
N VAL A 32 31.81 6.89 1.68
CA VAL A 32 31.04 7.62 2.69
C VAL A 32 31.88 8.74 3.27
N PRO A 33 31.28 9.88 3.64
CA PRO A 33 32.01 10.97 4.28
C PRO A 33 32.59 10.56 5.62
N TYR A 34 33.74 11.10 5.98
CA TYR A 34 34.32 11.02 7.31
C TYR A 34 34.60 9.61 7.85
N ASP A 35 34.94 8.65 6.98
CA ASP A 35 35.20 7.26 7.34
C ASP A 35 34.12 6.59 8.20
N GLN A 36 32.89 7.06 8.05
CA GLN A 36 31.73 6.51 8.75
C GLN A 36 31.31 5.17 8.16
N LYS A 37 30.52 4.42 8.92
CA LYS A 37 29.88 3.21 8.39
C LYS A 37 28.79 3.59 7.39
N ALA A 38 28.74 2.88 6.27
CA ALA A 38 27.62 3.02 5.33
C ALA A 38 26.30 2.69 6.02
N CYS A 39 25.35 3.61 5.93
CA CYS A 39 24.03 3.46 6.48
C CYS A 39 23.00 3.91 5.45
N VAL A 40 22.05 3.04 5.12
CA VAL A 40 20.89 3.35 4.28
C VAL A 40 19.65 3.22 5.14
N SER A 41 19.01 4.34 5.43
CA SER A 41 17.80 4.38 6.27
C SER A 41 16.56 3.81 5.59
N GLY A 42 16.55 3.78 4.25
CA GLY A 42 15.50 3.18 3.44
C GLY A 42 15.79 3.31 1.96
N LEU A 43 15.29 2.36 1.21
CA LEU A 43 15.31 2.37 -0.25
C LEU A 43 13.89 2.16 -0.75
N ARG A 44 13.43 3.06 -1.61
CA ARG A 44 12.16 2.91 -2.32
C ARG A 44 12.43 2.80 -3.80
N VAL A 45 11.81 1.83 -4.42
CA VAL A 45 11.90 1.61 -5.87
C VAL A 45 10.50 1.79 -6.45
N PHE A 46 10.38 2.67 -7.42
CA PHE A 46 9.13 2.95 -8.10
C PHE A 46 9.20 2.38 -9.51
N GLY A 47 8.12 1.72 -9.90
CA GLY A 47 8.02 1.10 -11.22
C GLY A 47 6.69 0.39 -11.39
N LYS A 48 6.53 -0.25 -12.52
CA LYS A 48 5.37 -1.11 -12.82
C LYS A 48 5.88 -2.49 -13.21
N GLY A 49 5.23 -3.54 -12.72
CA GLY A 49 5.40 -4.88 -13.26
C GLY A 49 4.88 -4.96 -14.70
N ASN A 50 5.35 -5.93 -15.43
CA ASN A 50 4.94 -6.19 -16.82
C ASN A 50 3.87 -7.29 -16.94
N GLY A 51 3.33 -7.75 -15.82
CA GLY A 51 2.23 -8.71 -15.74
C GLY A 51 0.86 -8.05 -15.62
N GLN A 52 -0.10 -8.80 -15.14
CA GLN A 52 -1.45 -8.32 -14.90
C GLN A 52 -1.64 -7.87 -13.45
N ALA A 53 -2.37 -6.78 -13.26
CA ALA A 53 -2.88 -6.40 -11.95
C ALA A 53 -3.86 -7.48 -11.43
N PRO A 54 -4.01 -7.64 -10.11
CA PRO A 54 -4.89 -8.64 -9.55
C PRO A 54 -6.36 -8.31 -9.87
N LYS A 55 -7.25 -9.27 -9.70
CA LYS A 55 -8.69 -9.03 -9.80
C LYS A 55 -9.19 -8.22 -8.61
N ALA A 56 -10.26 -7.46 -8.82
CA ALA A 56 -10.94 -6.76 -7.73
C ALA A 56 -11.39 -7.77 -6.64
N PRO A 57 -11.12 -7.51 -5.36
CA PRO A 57 -11.45 -8.45 -4.30
C PRO A 57 -12.95 -8.41 -3.98
N ALA A 58 -13.53 -9.58 -3.73
CA ALA A 58 -14.80 -9.68 -3.04
C ALA A 58 -14.56 -9.60 -1.54
N PHE A 59 -15.32 -8.75 -0.84
CA PHE A 59 -15.16 -8.56 0.59
C PHE A 59 -16.49 -8.19 1.26
N THR A 60 -16.54 -8.39 2.57
CA THR A 60 -17.58 -7.87 3.44
C THR A 60 -16.98 -6.96 4.50
N ALA A 61 -17.77 -5.97 4.92
CA ALA A 61 -17.43 -5.10 6.05
C ALA A 61 -18.66 -4.95 6.94
N LYS A 62 -18.47 -5.16 8.23
CA LYS A 62 -19.54 -5.04 9.23
C LYS A 62 -19.05 -4.30 10.45
N ARG A 63 -19.93 -3.48 11.05
CA ARG A 63 -19.68 -2.94 12.40
C ARG A 63 -19.78 -4.06 13.42
N GLU A 64 -18.92 -3.99 14.41
CA GLU A 64 -18.98 -4.85 15.57
C GLU A 64 -20.01 -4.32 16.60
N ASP A 65 -20.26 -5.08 17.66
CA ASP A 65 -21.14 -4.65 18.77
C ASP A 65 -20.67 -3.31 19.35
N ASP A 66 -19.37 -3.13 19.52
CA ASP A 66 -18.79 -1.83 19.75
C ASP A 66 -18.69 -1.07 18.43
N ARG A 67 -19.60 -0.14 18.21
CA ARG A 67 -19.71 0.61 16.96
C ARG A 67 -18.49 1.45 16.57
N ARG A 68 -17.45 1.52 17.41
CA ARG A 68 -16.15 2.11 17.07
C ARG A 68 -15.30 1.19 16.21
N TYR A 69 -15.70 -0.07 16.08
CA TYR A 69 -14.93 -1.10 15.37
C TYR A 69 -15.70 -1.59 14.15
N MET A 70 -14.93 -1.96 13.14
CA MET A 70 -15.45 -2.73 12.00
C MET A 70 -14.55 -3.91 11.72
N LYS A 71 -15.13 -4.99 11.27
CA LYS A 71 -14.43 -6.14 10.74
C LYS A 71 -14.58 -6.17 9.22
N VAL A 72 -13.46 -6.25 8.53
CA VAL A 72 -13.39 -6.43 7.08
C VAL A 72 -12.88 -7.84 6.80
N THR A 73 -13.58 -8.57 5.94
CA THR A 73 -13.23 -9.95 5.55
C THR A 73 -13.15 -10.03 4.03
N ILE A 74 -12.03 -10.55 3.53
CA ILE A 74 -11.81 -10.86 2.11
C ILE A 74 -12.37 -12.26 1.85
N GLU A 75 -13.38 -12.37 0.98
CA GLU A 75 -14.12 -13.63 0.79
C GLU A 75 -13.41 -14.62 -0.13
N SER A 76 -12.67 -14.13 -1.10
CA SER A 76 -11.99 -14.98 -2.09
C SER A 76 -10.59 -14.42 -2.37
N PRO A 77 -9.62 -14.67 -1.49
CA PRO A 77 -8.25 -14.27 -1.73
C PRO A 77 -7.71 -14.98 -2.97
N SER A 78 -6.95 -14.28 -3.78
CA SER A 78 -6.32 -14.81 -4.99
C SER A 78 -4.80 -14.90 -4.77
N ASP A 79 -4.18 -15.95 -5.29
CA ASP A 79 -2.74 -16.22 -5.12
C ASP A 79 -1.83 -15.16 -5.79
N ASP A 80 -2.38 -14.40 -6.73
CA ASP A 80 -1.67 -13.31 -7.41
C ASP A 80 -1.71 -11.97 -6.66
N VAL A 81 -2.35 -11.92 -5.48
CA VAL A 81 -2.44 -10.73 -4.65
C VAL A 81 -1.29 -10.71 -3.63
N VAL A 82 -0.53 -9.61 -3.62
CA VAL A 82 0.51 -9.37 -2.61
C VAL A 82 -0.09 -8.79 -1.33
N GLY A 83 -1.12 -7.94 -1.47
CA GLY A 83 -1.80 -7.36 -0.33
C GLY A 83 -3.06 -6.59 -0.73
N TYR A 84 -3.71 -6.04 0.29
CA TYR A 84 -4.93 -5.26 0.14
C TYR A 84 -4.81 -3.90 0.82
N ASN A 85 -5.39 -2.87 0.21
CA ASN A 85 -5.65 -1.58 0.85
C ASN A 85 -7.12 -1.53 1.26
N ILE A 86 -7.37 -1.42 2.54
CA ILE A 86 -8.70 -1.17 3.09
C ILE A 86 -8.85 0.34 3.24
N LEU A 87 -9.80 0.94 2.52
CA LEU A 87 -10.08 2.36 2.56
C LEU A 87 -11.47 2.59 3.16
N TRP A 88 -11.60 3.64 3.97
CA TRP A 88 -12.91 4.02 4.51
C TRP A 88 -13.03 5.53 4.70
N GLY A 89 -14.26 6.01 4.73
CA GLY A 89 -14.58 7.42 4.89
C GLY A 89 -16.07 7.66 5.00
N HIS A 90 -16.46 8.91 5.19
CA HIS A 90 -17.86 9.31 5.43
C HIS A 90 -18.69 9.47 4.14
N LYS A 91 -18.08 9.38 2.97
CA LYS A 91 -18.75 9.46 1.67
C LYS A 91 -18.13 8.45 0.72
N ALA A 92 -18.94 7.93 -0.21
CA ALA A 92 -18.49 6.95 -1.19
C ALA A 92 -17.36 7.45 -2.10
N ASP A 93 -17.32 8.75 -2.36
CA ASP A 93 -16.30 9.44 -3.16
C ASP A 93 -15.13 10.01 -2.32
N LYS A 94 -15.15 9.81 -1.00
CA LYS A 94 -14.18 10.42 -0.06
C LYS A 94 -13.76 9.42 1.03
N LEU A 95 -12.89 8.50 0.65
CA LEU A 95 -12.33 7.48 1.54
C LEU A 95 -10.94 7.95 2.03
N TYR A 96 -10.93 8.78 3.07
CA TYR A 96 -9.72 9.44 3.57
C TYR A 96 -8.79 8.58 4.41
N HIS A 97 -9.29 7.47 4.93
CA HIS A 97 -8.52 6.57 5.78
C HIS A 97 -8.12 5.34 4.98
N SER A 98 -6.94 4.81 5.28
CA SER A 98 -6.47 3.58 4.66
C SER A 98 -5.69 2.72 5.64
N TYR A 99 -5.76 1.42 5.45
CA TYR A 99 -4.94 0.43 6.14
C TYR A 99 -4.49 -0.64 5.14
N MET A 100 -3.19 -0.85 5.06
CA MET A 100 -2.61 -1.86 4.17
C MET A 100 -2.37 -3.17 4.93
N VAL A 101 -2.78 -4.29 4.35
CA VAL A 101 -2.61 -5.63 4.92
C VAL A 101 -1.91 -6.56 3.94
N PHE A 102 -1.10 -7.48 4.47
CA PHE A 102 -0.37 -8.50 3.73
C PHE A 102 -0.64 -9.87 4.35
N GLY A 103 -0.92 -10.86 3.51
CA GLY A 103 -1.11 -12.24 3.95
C GLY A 103 -2.26 -12.44 4.94
N MET A 104 -3.22 -11.53 4.99
CA MET A 104 -4.36 -11.56 5.90
C MET A 104 -5.65 -11.44 5.10
N THR A 105 -6.64 -12.23 5.47
CA THR A 105 -7.99 -12.20 4.89
C THR A 105 -9.02 -11.51 5.79
N GLU A 106 -8.65 -11.20 7.02
CA GLU A 106 -9.50 -10.50 7.98
C GLU A 106 -8.74 -9.36 8.68
N LYS A 107 -9.41 -8.24 8.87
CA LYS A 107 -8.87 -7.11 9.63
C LYS A 107 -9.94 -6.41 10.45
N GLU A 108 -9.68 -6.27 11.74
CA GLU A 108 -10.44 -5.37 12.61
C GLU A 108 -9.84 -3.96 12.57
N ILE A 109 -10.67 -2.97 12.36
CA ILE A 109 -10.30 -1.55 12.35
C ILE A 109 -11.01 -0.84 13.50
N LYS A 110 -10.25 -0.20 14.37
CA LYS A 110 -10.69 0.43 15.63
C LYS A 110 -10.64 1.96 15.55
N ALA A 111 -11.24 2.52 14.52
CA ALA A 111 -11.07 3.95 14.22
C ALA A 111 -12.37 4.62 13.77
N LEU A 112 -13.55 4.10 14.17
CA LEU A 112 -14.80 4.64 13.74
C LEU A 112 -15.43 5.54 14.82
N VAL A 113 -16.14 6.57 14.39
CA VAL A 113 -17.02 7.36 15.24
C VAL A 113 -18.42 6.71 15.29
N ILE A 114 -18.96 6.53 16.49
CA ILE A 114 -20.19 5.76 16.74
C ILE A 114 -21.38 6.27 15.94
N THR A 115 -21.51 7.60 15.82
CA THR A 115 -22.66 8.29 15.24
C THR A 115 -22.53 8.58 13.74
N GLN A 116 -21.41 8.18 13.13
CA GLN A 116 -21.12 8.48 11.73
C GLN A 116 -21.34 7.25 10.85
N ASP A 117 -21.90 7.49 9.68
CA ASP A 117 -21.96 6.48 8.62
C ASP A 117 -20.61 6.41 7.88
N TYR A 118 -20.29 5.22 7.40
CA TYR A 118 -19.06 4.99 6.67
C TYR A 118 -19.29 4.21 5.38
N PHE A 119 -18.42 4.46 4.43
CA PHE A 119 -18.25 3.67 3.22
C PHE A 119 -16.89 3.01 3.26
N VAL A 120 -16.81 1.81 2.72
CA VAL A 120 -15.60 0.98 2.72
C VAL A 120 -15.32 0.48 1.31
N ARG A 121 -14.06 0.46 0.95
CA ARG A 121 -13.54 -0.17 -0.28
C ARG A 121 -12.30 -0.97 0.06
N VAL A 122 -12.11 -2.07 -0.62
CA VAL A 122 -10.87 -2.86 -0.54
C VAL A 122 -10.29 -2.96 -1.92
N ASP A 123 -9.05 -2.49 -2.09
CA ASP A 123 -8.29 -2.60 -3.32
C ASP A 123 -7.28 -3.73 -3.19
N ALA A 124 -7.14 -4.55 -4.22
CA ALA A 124 -6.10 -5.56 -4.29
C ALA A 124 -4.89 -5.04 -5.06
N PHE A 125 -3.69 -5.40 -4.65
CA PHE A 125 -2.48 -5.02 -5.37
C PHE A 125 -1.46 -6.15 -5.45
N ASN A 126 -0.65 -6.08 -6.48
CA ASN A 126 0.57 -6.85 -6.67
C ASN A 126 1.65 -5.95 -7.31
N GLU A 127 2.77 -6.52 -7.72
CA GLU A 127 3.86 -5.80 -8.39
C GLU A 127 3.48 -5.21 -9.75
N ASN A 128 2.36 -5.65 -10.34
CA ASN A 128 1.91 -5.22 -11.66
C ASN A 128 0.89 -4.08 -11.62
N GLY A 129 0.24 -3.88 -10.47
CA GLY A 129 -0.71 -2.78 -10.30
C GLY A 129 -1.68 -2.96 -9.14
N ILE A 130 -2.60 -2.01 -9.07
CA ILE A 130 -3.69 -1.97 -8.10
C ILE A 130 -5.00 -2.07 -8.85
N THR A 131 -5.91 -2.89 -8.35
CA THR A 131 -7.29 -2.97 -8.84
C THR A 131 -8.24 -2.53 -7.72
N GLU A 132 -8.98 -1.49 -8.00
CA GLU A 132 -9.96 -0.95 -7.06
C GLU A 132 -11.14 -1.89 -6.90
N GLY A 133 -11.55 -2.10 -5.66
CA GLY A 133 -12.76 -2.84 -5.35
C GLY A 133 -14.02 -2.00 -5.42
N GLN A 134 -15.14 -2.62 -5.15
CA GLN A 134 -16.42 -1.92 -5.07
C GLN A 134 -16.53 -1.14 -3.75
N VAL A 135 -17.09 0.06 -3.80
CA VAL A 135 -17.44 0.81 -2.58
C VAL A 135 -18.76 0.28 -2.04
N ILE A 136 -18.80 -0.05 -0.76
CA ILE A 136 -20.00 -0.47 -0.05
C ILE A 136 -20.29 0.44 1.15
N ALA A 137 -21.54 0.61 1.51
CA ALA A 137 -21.90 1.21 2.78
C ALA A 137 -21.63 0.23 3.92
N LEU A 138 -21.05 0.71 5.01
CA LEU A 138 -20.81 -0.09 6.21
C LEU A 138 -22.14 -0.26 6.98
N ALA A 139 -22.57 -1.49 7.11
CA ALA A 139 -23.77 -1.84 7.84
C ALA A 139 -23.56 -1.84 9.37
#